data_986bb6e69089fe0f50acd63634374fe5
#
_entry.id   986bb6e69089fe0f50acd63634374fe5
#
_cell.length_a   1.000
_cell.length_b   1.000
_cell.length_c   1.000
_cell.angle_alpha   90.00
_cell.angle_beta   90.00
_cell.angle_gamma   90.00
#
_symmetry.space_group_name_H-M   'P 1'
#
loop_
_entity.id
_entity.type
_entity.pdbx_description
1 polymer ?
#
loop_
_entity_poly.entity_id
_entity_poly.type
_entity_poly.pdbx_seq_one_letter_code
_entity_poly.pdbx_strand_id
1 'polypeptide(L)'
;MAAKKPPARGDLVKVTWRDVYEDATGNPELGKAIERVSYGLFWADELRGGHQTLVTTTTIDPDGPQQAGYCAYPRGMVLTIDIIKRHK
;
A
#
# COMPACT_ATOMS: atom_id res chain seq x y z
N MET A 1 9.77 -14.40 -20.77
CA MET A 1 9.69 -13.08 -20.13
C MET A 1 10.07 -13.22 -18.66
N ALA A 2 11.02 -12.43 -18.21
CA ALA A 2 11.43 -12.49 -16.82
C ALA A 2 10.35 -11.88 -15.93
N ALA A 3 10.05 -12.54 -14.81
CA ALA A 3 9.17 -12.01 -13.82
C ALA A 3 9.80 -10.76 -13.17
N LYS A 4 8.99 -9.77 -12.87
CA LYS A 4 9.46 -8.60 -12.12
C LYS A 4 9.87 -9.04 -10.73
N LYS A 5 10.99 -8.53 -10.27
CA LYS A 5 11.37 -8.74 -8.88
C LYS A 5 10.37 -8.04 -7.97
N PRO A 6 9.99 -8.67 -6.86
CA PRO A 6 9.13 -7.99 -5.89
C PRO A 6 9.85 -6.77 -5.30
N PRO A 7 9.09 -5.82 -4.75
CA PRO A 7 9.71 -4.67 -4.11
C PRO A 7 10.54 -5.10 -2.91
N ALA A 8 11.62 -4.37 -2.70
CA ALA A 8 12.49 -4.53 -1.55
C ALA A 8 12.37 -3.32 -0.65
N ARG A 9 12.71 -3.51 0.63
CA ARG A 9 12.63 -2.42 1.62
C ARG A 9 13.38 -1.18 1.13
N GLY A 10 12.68 -0.05 1.13
CA GLY A 10 13.23 1.22 0.67
C GLY A 10 12.89 1.58 -0.76
N ASP A 11 12.37 0.64 -1.56
CA ASP A 11 11.93 0.96 -2.92
C ASP A 11 10.76 1.93 -2.88
N LEU A 12 10.78 2.96 -3.72
CA LEU A 12 9.64 3.85 -3.88
C LEU A 12 8.59 3.12 -4.70
N VAL A 13 7.40 2.97 -4.14
CA VAL A 13 6.31 2.25 -4.80
C VAL A 13 5.07 3.12 -4.94
N LYS A 14 4.32 2.85 -5.99
CA LYS A 14 2.99 3.39 -6.21
C LYS A 14 2.01 2.27 -5.91
N VAL A 15 1.12 2.50 -4.97
CA VAL A 15 0.09 1.54 -4.56
C VAL A 15 -1.25 2.02 -5.08
N THR A 16 -1.88 1.21 -5.93
CA THR A 16 -3.26 1.45 -6.35
C THR A 16 -4.15 0.53 -5.53
N TRP A 17 -5.11 1.09 -4.83
CA TRP A 17 -5.92 0.35 -3.88
C TRP A 17 -7.38 0.82 -3.91
N ARG A 18 -8.26 -0.01 -3.36
CA ARG A 18 -9.68 0.31 -3.26
C ARG A 18 -10.01 0.76 -1.86
N ASP A 19 -10.72 1.88 -1.79
CA ASP A 19 -11.19 2.42 -0.53
C ASP A 19 -12.70 2.18 -0.41
N VAL A 20 -13.18 2.20 0.82
CA VAL A 20 -14.59 2.12 1.12
C VAL A 20 -15.23 3.48 0.84
N TYR A 21 -16.36 3.49 0.17
CA TYR A 21 -17.17 4.68 0.03
C TYR A 21 -18.44 4.52 0.84
N GLU A 22 -18.71 5.50 1.69
CA GLU A 22 -19.88 5.50 2.54
C GLU A 22 -20.67 6.79 2.33
N ASP A 23 -21.95 6.66 2.06
CA ASP A 23 -22.85 7.80 1.88
C ASP A 23 -24.17 7.49 2.58
N ALA A 24 -24.45 8.21 3.66
CA ALA A 24 -25.63 7.97 4.49
C ALA A 24 -26.93 8.36 3.79
N THR A 25 -26.86 9.17 2.72
CA THR A 25 -28.04 9.70 2.04
C THR A 25 -28.17 9.22 0.61
N GLY A 26 -27.16 8.53 0.10
CA GLY A 26 -27.11 8.11 -1.30
C GLY A 26 -27.92 6.86 -1.59
N ASN A 27 -28.06 6.59 -2.86
CA ASN A 27 -28.70 5.37 -3.36
C ASN A 27 -27.66 4.25 -3.40
N PRO A 28 -27.85 3.15 -2.64
CA PRO A 28 -26.86 2.07 -2.61
C PRO A 28 -26.63 1.39 -3.96
N GLU A 29 -27.60 1.47 -4.88
CA GLU A 29 -27.43 0.93 -6.23
C GLU A 29 -26.35 1.66 -7.03
N LEU A 30 -26.03 2.90 -6.66
CA LEU A 30 -25.01 3.71 -7.31
C LEU A 30 -23.66 3.65 -6.63
N GLY A 31 -23.59 2.99 -5.48
CA GLY A 31 -22.36 2.90 -4.71
C GLY A 31 -21.30 2.04 -5.40
N LYS A 32 -20.07 2.48 -5.31
CA LYS A 32 -18.92 1.72 -5.82
C LYS A 32 -17.70 2.03 -4.99
N ALA A 33 -16.76 1.08 -4.96
CA ALA A 33 -15.48 1.31 -4.31
C ALA A 33 -14.69 2.39 -5.06
N ILE A 34 -13.97 3.21 -4.33
CA ILE A 34 -13.15 4.28 -4.90
C ILE A 34 -11.73 3.77 -5.05
N GLU A 35 -11.18 3.87 -6.25
CA GLU A 35 -9.76 3.63 -6.45
C GLU A 35 -8.95 4.84 -5.97
N ARG A 36 -7.89 4.55 -5.21
CA ARG A 36 -6.96 5.56 -4.74
C ARG A 36 -5.55 5.15 -5.11
N VAL A 37 -4.70 6.16 -5.23
CA VAL A 37 -3.29 5.98 -5.52
C VAL A 37 -2.50 6.60 -4.39
N SER A 38 -1.56 5.84 -3.84
CA SER A 38 -0.68 6.32 -2.79
C SER A 38 0.76 6.00 -3.16
N TYR A 39 1.69 6.83 -2.71
CA TYR A 39 3.12 6.63 -2.91
C TYR A 39 3.78 6.47 -1.56
N GLY A 40 4.78 5.63 -1.48
CA GLY A 40 5.54 5.43 -0.26
C GLY A 40 6.75 4.55 -0.49
N LEU A 41 7.55 4.39 0.54
CA LEU A 41 8.70 3.50 0.50
C LEU A 41 8.24 2.13 1.01
N PHE A 42 8.54 1.08 0.24
CA PHE A 42 8.17 -0.27 0.65
C PHE A 42 8.87 -0.63 1.95
N TRP A 43 8.12 -1.14 2.90
CA TRP A 43 8.67 -1.63 4.16
C TRP A 43 8.56 -3.14 4.27
N ALA A 44 7.37 -3.68 4.13
CA ALA A 44 7.12 -5.11 4.28
C ALA A 44 5.81 -5.52 3.61
N ASP A 45 5.70 -6.80 3.32
CA ASP A 45 4.44 -7.42 2.90
C ASP A 45 4.38 -8.73 3.68
N GLU A 46 3.63 -8.74 4.78
CA GLU A 46 3.69 -9.82 5.75
C GLU A 46 2.36 -9.98 6.48
N LEU A 47 2.19 -11.10 7.15
CA LEU A 47 1.02 -11.34 8.00
C LEU A 47 1.06 -10.42 9.22
N ARG A 48 -0.03 -9.71 9.43
CA ARG A 48 -0.24 -8.88 10.61
C ARG A 48 -1.68 -9.03 11.07
N GLY A 49 -1.87 -9.40 12.32
CA GLY A 49 -3.20 -9.63 12.84
C GLY A 49 -3.99 -10.69 12.07
N GLY A 50 -3.30 -11.69 11.50
CA GLY A 50 -3.93 -12.74 10.72
C GLY A 50 -4.21 -12.39 9.26
N HIS A 51 -3.81 -11.20 8.81
CA HIS A 51 -4.06 -10.74 7.44
C HIS A 51 -2.76 -10.38 6.73
N GLN A 52 -2.63 -10.79 5.48
CA GLN A 52 -1.52 -10.36 4.65
C GLN A 52 -1.63 -8.85 4.44
N THR A 53 -0.58 -8.12 4.79
CA THR A 53 -0.60 -6.66 4.88
C THR A 53 0.62 -6.08 4.18
N LEU A 54 0.37 -5.14 3.27
CA LEU A 54 1.42 -4.31 2.66
C LEU A 54 1.66 -3.11 3.55
N VAL A 55 2.91 -2.86 3.91
CA VAL A 55 3.28 -1.70 4.72
C VAL A 55 4.23 -0.82 3.96
N THR A 56 3.92 0.47 3.89
CA THR A 56 4.81 1.49 3.33
C THR A 56 5.11 2.54 4.39
N THR A 57 6.23 3.22 4.24
CA THR A 57 6.64 4.28 5.16
C THR A 57 6.93 5.57 4.39
N THR A 58 6.97 6.69 5.09
CA THR A 58 7.36 7.97 4.49
C THR A 58 8.86 8.13 4.38
N THR A 59 9.60 7.52 5.30
CA THR A 59 11.07 7.54 5.31
C THR A 59 11.59 6.21 5.78
N ILE A 60 12.82 5.91 5.36
CA ILE A 60 13.58 4.79 5.93
C ILE A 60 14.60 5.40 6.89
N ASP A 61 14.38 5.16 8.16
CA ASP A 61 15.24 5.65 9.24
C ASP A 61 16.16 4.52 9.68
N PRO A 62 17.49 4.70 9.68
CA PRO A 62 18.39 3.66 10.14
C PRO A 62 18.19 3.30 11.62
N ASP A 63 17.64 4.21 12.42
CA ASP A 63 17.36 3.95 13.82
C ASP A 63 15.99 3.31 14.04
N GLY A 64 15.26 3.02 12.98
CA GLY A 64 14.01 2.28 13.04
C GLY A 64 12.81 3.10 12.58
N PRO A 65 11.66 2.45 12.44
CA PRO A 65 10.46 3.07 11.89
C PRO A 65 9.63 3.88 12.88
N GLN A 66 10.04 3.99 14.13
CA GLN A 66 9.18 4.60 15.16
C GLN A 66 8.82 6.04 14.87
N GLN A 67 9.65 6.74 14.10
CA GLN A 67 9.43 8.15 13.79
C GLN A 67 8.92 8.39 12.37
N ALA A 68 8.74 7.33 11.60
CA ALA A 68 8.24 7.44 10.23
C ALA A 68 6.73 7.24 10.22
N GLY A 69 6.04 8.05 9.43
CA GLY A 69 4.64 7.77 9.12
C GLY A 69 4.55 6.47 8.32
N TYR A 70 3.47 5.74 8.48
CA TYR A 70 3.28 4.52 7.73
C TYR A 70 1.83 4.33 7.31
N CYS A 71 1.66 3.52 6.26
CA CYS A 71 0.36 3.03 5.84
C CYS A 71 0.40 1.51 5.82
N ALA A 72 -0.65 0.88 6.31
CA ALA A 72 -0.81 -0.56 6.29
C ALA A 72 -2.06 -0.89 5.47
N TYR A 73 -1.88 -1.62 4.38
CA TYR A 73 -2.97 -1.95 3.46
C TYR A 73 -3.27 -3.45 3.56
N PRO A 74 -4.49 -3.86 3.90
CA PRO A 74 -4.88 -5.26 3.71
C PRO A 74 -4.69 -5.63 2.24
N ARG A 75 -3.99 -6.75 1.96
CA ARG A 75 -3.66 -7.10 0.57
C ARG A 75 -4.90 -7.27 -0.31
N GLY A 76 -6.02 -7.69 0.26
CA GLY A 76 -7.27 -7.81 -0.49
C GLY A 76 -7.78 -6.49 -1.06
N MET A 77 -7.33 -5.35 -0.54
CA MET A 77 -7.71 -4.03 -1.03
C MET A 77 -6.69 -3.44 -2.00
N VAL A 78 -5.55 -4.08 -2.19
CA VAL A 78 -4.50 -3.59 -3.09
C VAL A 78 -4.70 -4.18 -4.47
N LEU A 79 -4.81 -3.31 -5.48
CA LEU A 79 -4.96 -3.72 -6.86
C LEU A 79 -3.61 -3.96 -7.52
N THR A 80 -2.73 -2.98 -7.43
CA THR A 80 -1.39 -3.08 -8.02
C THR A 80 -0.36 -2.39 -7.15
N ILE A 81 0.88 -2.87 -7.25
CA ILE A 81 2.05 -2.23 -6.64
C ILE A 81 3.07 -2.06 -7.77
N ASP A 82 3.39 -0.80 -8.08
CA ASP A 82 4.37 -0.49 -9.12
C ASP A 82 5.61 0.10 -8.49
N ILE A 83 6.77 -0.44 -8.86
CA ILE A 83 8.05 0.09 -8.37
C ILE A 83 8.43 1.28 -9.23
N ILE A 84 8.51 2.45 -8.60
CA ILE A 84 8.86 3.70 -9.28
C ILE A 84 10.37 3.88 -9.31
N LYS A 85 11.02 3.56 -8.20
CA LYS A 85 12.46 3.71 -8.07
C LYS A 85 13.00 2.69 -7.08
N ARG A 86 14.01 1.93 -7.48
CA ARG A 86 14.68 0.99 -6.59
C ARG A 86 15.57 1.74 -5.61
N HIS A 87 15.55 1.29 -4.37
CA HIS A 87 16.45 1.76 -3.34
C HIS A 87 17.85 1.18 -3.57
N LYS A 88 18.86 2.00 -3.42
CA LYS A 88 20.25 1.56 -3.55
C LYS A 88 20.85 1.16 -2.21
#